data_931b695588418df6f6b0bfe708aefdb1
#
_entry.id   931b695588418df6f6b0bfe708aefdb1
#
_cell.length_a   1.000
_cell.length_b   1.000
_cell.length_c   1.000
_cell.angle_alpha   90.00
_cell.angle_beta   90.00
_cell.angle_gamma   90.00
#
_symmetry.space_group_name_H-M   'P 1'
#
loop_
_entity.id
_entity.type
_entity.pdbx_description
1 polymer ?
#
loop_
_entity_poly.entity_id
_entity_poly.type
_entity_poly.pdbx_seq_one_letter_code
_entity_poly.pdbx_strand_id
1 'polypeptide(L)'
;NHLLSFSTVGQVPKAGGKVLLLLPASFTESPTQTYTMDSPVVTFTSPAANAGVASAAFNTRTLTVTMDGTGSNAGLGQGVACAMKVTNVRTPSSIVASVSTSEITTTDAANKNVDTVATVATDDVVAGSLTSMSFSSAAAATAGVSGLATVAFTTAGQVSVGGKVVVTFPAHSSELPTFGFKSDGDTPAVLFTTPSDGTKPTATGAFPAGRVLTLTTTGSNKLLQGVAHAFTIADLRNPSSVVAAATVAVETQDAASKACDGPTSTATPQIAVGTIGGTKSFVGTVKTPGVKGNHLLSFSTVGQVPKAGGK
;
A
#
# COMPACT_ATOMS: atom_id res chain seq x y z
N ASN A 1 -17.91 5.75 4.34
CA ASN A 1 -19.35 5.98 4.18
C ASN A 1 -19.68 6.00 2.69
N HIS A 2 -20.62 5.17 2.28
CA HIS A 2 -21.14 5.16 0.91
C HIS A 2 -22.56 5.70 0.90
N LEU A 3 -22.91 6.45 -0.12
CA LEU A 3 -24.26 6.98 -0.34
C LEU A 3 -24.91 6.20 -1.48
N LEU A 4 -26.08 5.65 -1.25
CA LEU A 4 -26.92 5.01 -2.27
C LEU A 4 -28.17 5.86 -2.46
N SER A 5 -28.43 6.26 -3.70
CA SER A 5 -29.62 7.05 -4.07
C SER A 5 -30.42 6.33 -5.14
N PHE A 6 -31.73 6.27 -4.99
CA PHE A 6 -32.65 5.63 -5.92
C PHE A 6 -34.06 6.21 -5.75
N SER A 7 -34.97 5.92 -6.68
CA SER A 7 -36.39 6.22 -6.52
C SER A 7 -37.20 4.94 -6.60
N THR A 8 -38.17 4.81 -5.75
CA THR A 8 -39.13 3.70 -5.78
C THR A 8 -40.24 3.96 -6.81
N VAL A 9 -40.65 2.94 -7.54
CA VAL A 9 -41.83 2.99 -8.39
C VAL A 9 -43.06 2.53 -7.62
N GLY A 10 -42.92 1.49 -6.84
CA GLY A 10 -43.95 0.98 -5.94
C GLY A 10 -43.74 1.40 -4.49
N GLN A 11 -44.68 1.10 -3.63
CA GLN A 11 -44.56 1.31 -2.20
C GLN A 11 -43.86 0.12 -1.52
N VAL A 12 -42.73 0.35 -0.87
CA VAL A 12 -42.05 -0.66 -0.05
C VAL A 12 -42.65 -0.66 1.35
N PRO A 13 -43.17 -1.80 1.85
CA PRO A 13 -43.85 -1.87 3.13
C PRO A 13 -42.97 -1.42 4.30
N LYS A 14 -43.58 -0.78 5.27
CA LYS A 14 -42.92 -0.31 6.51
C LYS A 14 -42.33 -1.46 7.32
N ALA A 15 -43.06 -2.56 7.48
CA ALA A 15 -42.62 -3.73 8.25
C ALA A 15 -42.18 -4.85 7.29
N GLY A 16 -40.90 -5.21 7.37
CA GLY A 16 -40.33 -6.32 6.60
C GLY A 16 -40.09 -6.05 5.12
N GLY A 17 -40.48 -4.87 4.58
CA GLY A 17 -40.10 -4.46 3.23
C GLY A 17 -38.57 -4.31 3.15
N LYS A 18 -37.99 -4.56 1.97
CA LYS A 18 -36.52 -4.61 1.83
C LYS A 18 -36.03 -3.82 0.64
N VAL A 19 -34.81 -3.30 0.79
CA VAL A 19 -33.95 -2.81 -0.30
C VAL A 19 -32.77 -3.78 -0.38
N LEU A 20 -32.56 -4.34 -1.57
CA LEU A 20 -31.47 -5.27 -1.85
C LEU A 20 -30.49 -4.60 -2.81
N LEU A 21 -29.24 -4.47 -2.43
CA LEU A 21 -28.13 -4.01 -3.27
C LEU A 21 -27.20 -5.19 -3.52
N LEU A 22 -27.17 -5.66 -4.75
CA LEU A 22 -26.23 -6.68 -5.20
C LEU A 22 -24.98 -5.99 -5.74
N LEU A 23 -23.85 -6.15 -5.07
CA LEU A 23 -22.56 -5.60 -5.47
C LEU A 23 -21.88 -6.46 -6.55
N PRO A 24 -20.91 -5.92 -7.31
CA PRO A 24 -20.21 -6.67 -8.35
C PRO A 24 -19.55 -7.92 -7.78
N ALA A 25 -19.55 -9.00 -8.55
CA ALA A 25 -18.88 -10.25 -8.16
C ALA A 25 -17.35 -10.10 -8.21
N SER A 26 -16.86 -9.30 -9.13
CA SER A 26 -15.45 -9.02 -9.37
C SER A 26 -15.31 -7.78 -10.23
N PHE A 27 -14.08 -7.29 -10.36
CA PHE A 27 -13.72 -6.21 -11.27
C PHE A 27 -12.77 -6.75 -12.34
N THR A 28 -12.83 -6.19 -13.54
CA THR A 28 -11.99 -6.63 -14.66
C THR A 28 -10.49 -6.53 -14.32
N GLU A 29 -10.13 -5.46 -13.63
CA GLU A 29 -8.76 -5.18 -13.23
C GLU A 29 -8.28 -6.03 -12.05
N SER A 30 -9.24 -6.53 -11.24
CA SER A 30 -8.94 -7.30 -10.03
C SER A 30 -10.05 -8.33 -9.76
N PRO A 31 -10.01 -9.49 -10.41
CA PRO A 31 -11.11 -10.46 -10.37
C PRO A 31 -11.32 -11.12 -9.01
N THR A 32 -10.39 -10.99 -8.08
CA THR A 32 -10.49 -11.52 -6.70
C THR A 32 -10.90 -10.46 -5.69
N GLN A 33 -11.06 -9.21 -6.12
CA GLN A 33 -11.38 -8.09 -5.25
C GLN A 33 -12.86 -7.74 -5.36
N THR A 34 -13.49 -7.48 -4.24
CA THR A 34 -14.88 -7.03 -4.17
C THR A 34 -15.09 -6.14 -2.95
N TYR A 35 -16.23 -5.49 -2.89
CA TYR A 35 -16.66 -4.81 -1.66
C TYR A 35 -16.92 -5.83 -0.56
N THR A 36 -16.56 -5.45 0.66
CA THR A 36 -16.90 -6.21 1.87
C THR A 36 -17.53 -5.30 2.90
N MET A 37 -18.38 -5.86 3.75
CA MET A 37 -19.00 -5.11 4.84
C MET A 37 -18.95 -5.96 6.10
N ASP A 38 -18.58 -5.32 7.20
CA ASP A 38 -18.60 -5.92 8.52
C ASP A 38 -19.60 -5.17 9.37
N SER A 39 -20.71 -5.85 9.73
CA SER A 39 -21.81 -5.25 10.49
C SER A 39 -22.25 -3.89 9.92
N PRO A 40 -22.78 -3.87 8.67
CA PRO A 40 -23.13 -2.60 8.03
C PRO A 40 -24.23 -1.89 8.82
N VAL A 41 -24.08 -0.55 8.94
CA VAL A 41 -25.13 0.29 9.50
C VAL A 41 -25.67 1.17 8.40
N VAL A 42 -27.00 1.20 8.27
CA VAL A 42 -27.71 1.99 7.26
C VAL A 42 -28.52 3.08 7.94
N THR A 43 -28.43 4.28 7.40
CA THR A 43 -29.22 5.42 7.84
C THR A 43 -29.83 6.09 6.61
N PHE A 44 -31.15 6.18 6.52
CA PHE A 44 -31.83 6.94 5.48
C PHE A 44 -31.58 8.44 5.71
N THR A 45 -31.13 9.11 4.68
CA THR A 45 -30.96 10.57 4.66
C THR A 45 -32.08 11.26 3.88
N SER A 46 -32.77 10.51 3.00
CA SER A 46 -34.00 10.92 2.33
C SER A 46 -34.89 9.69 2.10
N PRO A 47 -36.17 9.76 2.39
CA PRO A 47 -36.79 10.79 3.23
C PRO A 47 -36.24 10.72 4.66
N ALA A 48 -35.96 11.88 5.25
CA ALA A 48 -35.36 11.97 6.60
C ALA A 48 -36.21 11.29 7.69
N ALA A 49 -37.50 11.21 7.48
CA ALA A 49 -38.44 10.55 8.36
C ALA A 49 -38.19 9.02 8.51
N ASN A 50 -37.47 8.40 7.60
CA ASN A 50 -37.12 6.97 7.68
C ASN A 50 -35.74 6.73 8.34
N ALA A 51 -35.08 7.79 8.82
CA ALA A 51 -33.77 7.67 9.49
C ALA A 51 -33.90 6.78 10.74
N GLY A 52 -33.08 5.74 10.80
CA GLY A 52 -33.01 4.82 11.94
C GLY A 52 -34.07 3.72 12.00
N VAL A 53 -34.88 3.54 10.97
CA VAL A 53 -35.97 2.54 10.95
C VAL A 53 -35.67 1.33 10.08
N ALA A 54 -34.41 0.98 9.92
CA ALA A 54 -34.01 -0.20 9.15
C ALA A 54 -32.84 -0.92 9.79
N SER A 55 -32.84 -2.25 9.67
CA SER A 55 -31.66 -3.07 9.95
C SER A 55 -30.94 -3.41 8.65
N ALA A 56 -29.65 -3.69 8.73
CA ALA A 56 -28.85 -4.05 7.58
C ALA A 56 -28.08 -5.35 7.83
N ALA A 57 -28.02 -6.20 6.81
CA ALA A 57 -27.19 -7.41 6.81
C ALA A 57 -26.45 -7.51 5.47
N PHE A 58 -25.23 -8.01 5.51
CA PHE A 58 -24.43 -8.27 4.31
C PHE A 58 -24.06 -9.73 4.25
N ASN A 59 -24.35 -10.34 3.13
CA ASN A 59 -24.01 -11.75 2.88
C ASN A 59 -23.42 -11.89 1.47
N THR A 60 -22.23 -12.44 1.40
CA THR A 60 -21.42 -12.65 0.19
C THR A 60 -21.18 -11.35 -0.56
N ARG A 61 -22.16 -10.79 -1.24
CA ARG A 61 -22.11 -9.51 -1.98
C ARG A 61 -23.44 -8.77 -2.00
N THR A 62 -24.42 -9.24 -1.22
CA THR A 62 -25.74 -8.64 -1.15
C THR A 62 -25.90 -7.89 0.16
N LEU A 63 -26.11 -6.59 0.08
CA LEU A 63 -26.59 -5.79 1.21
C LEU A 63 -28.11 -5.85 1.22
N THR A 64 -28.66 -6.38 2.30
CA THR A 64 -30.11 -6.41 2.56
C THR A 64 -30.42 -5.39 3.64
N VAL A 65 -31.22 -4.41 3.30
CA VAL A 65 -31.76 -3.39 4.22
C VAL A 65 -33.20 -3.73 4.48
N THR A 66 -33.58 -4.07 5.72
CA THR A 66 -34.93 -4.46 6.09
C THR A 66 -35.58 -3.37 6.93
N MET A 67 -36.75 -2.91 6.52
CA MET A 67 -37.56 -1.96 7.27
C MET A 67 -38.12 -2.65 8.52
N ASP A 68 -37.90 -2.05 9.69
CA ASP A 68 -38.18 -2.68 11.00
C ASP A 68 -39.61 -2.49 11.51
N GLY A 69 -40.42 -1.73 10.81
CA GLY A 69 -41.79 -1.44 11.19
C GLY A 69 -41.96 -0.35 12.25
N THR A 70 -40.88 0.21 12.77
CA THR A 70 -40.93 1.25 13.79
C THR A 70 -41.06 2.66 13.17
N GLY A 71 -41.25 3.68 13.99
CA GLY A 71 -41.39 5.07 13.53
C GLY A 71 -42.78 5.40 12.97
N SER A 72 -42.98 6.63 12.52
CA SER A 72 -44.26 7.17 12.07
C SER A 72 -44.56 6.97 10.56
N ASN A 73 -43.62 6.43 9.79
CA ASN A 73 -43.70 6.37 8.34
C ASN A 73 -44.33 5.10 7.78
N ALA A 74 -44.92 5.23 6.59
CA ALA A 74 -45.60 4.16 5.88
C ALA A 74 -44.63 3.22 5.06
N GLY A 75 -43.34 3.25 5.31
CA GLY A 75 -42.33 2.59 4.47
C GLY A 75 -41.71 3.56 3.45
N LEU A 76 -41.16 3.04 2.34
CA LEU A 76 -40.74 3.89 1.24
C LEU A 76 -41.91 4.10 0.31
N GLY A 77 -42.37 5.35 0.21
CA GLY A 77 -43.56 5.70 -0.61
C GLY A 77 -43.34 5.48 -2.10
N GLN A 78 -44.47 5.39 -2.83
CA GLN A 78 -44.44 5.33 -4.29
C GLN A 78 -43.85 6.61 -4.88
N GLY A 79 -42.96 6.51 -5.85
CA GLY A 79 -42.35 7.64 -6.55
C GLY A 79 -41.40 8.48 -5.70
N VAL A 80 -41.01 8.02 -4.53
CA VAL A 80 -40.20 8.82 -3.60
C VAL A 80 -38.71 8.59 -3.88
N ALA A 81 -37.99 9.73 -3.95
CA ALA A 81 -36.51 9.71 -3.99
C ALA A 81 -35.96 9.33 -2.64
N CYS A 82 -35.22 8.24 -2.61
CA CYS A 82 -34.58 7.68 -1.43
C CYS A 82 -33.08 7.89 -1.50
N ALA A 83 -32.48 8.21 -0.37
CA ALA A 83 -31.04 8.20 -0.19
C ALA A 83 -30.72 7.58 1.16
N MET A 84 -29.74 6.70 1.17
CA MET A 84 -29.26 6.07 2.42
C MET A 84 -27.74 6.07 2.45
N LYS A 85 -27.21 6.29 3.65
CA LYS A 85 -25.80 6.19 3.98
C LYS A 85 -25.52 4.80 4.53
N VAL A 86 -24.54 4.12 3.96
CA VAL A 86 -24.06 2.82 4.44
C VAL A 86 -22.67 3.00 5.03
N THR A 87 -22.45 2.53 6.25
CA THR A 87 -21.15 2.57 6.93
C THR A 87 -20.58 1.17 7.06
N ASN A 88 -19.32 1.07 7.49
CA ASN A 88 -18.58 -0.18 7.60
C ASN A 88 -18.45 -0.94 6.26
N VAL A 89 -18.44 -0.20 5.17
CA VAL A 89 -18.15 -0.71 3.83
C VAL A 89 -16.67 -0.55 3.57
N ARG A 90 -16.03 -1.63 3.18
CA ARG A 90 -14.66 -1.64 2.68
C ARG A 90 -14.70 -1.75 1.17
N THR A 91 -14.05 -0.83 0.50
CA THR A 91 -13.80 -0.89 -0.95
C THR A 91 -12.85 -2.03 -1.30
N PRO A 92 -12.78 -2.46 -2.57
CA PRO A 92 -11.67 -3.28 -3.05
C PRO A 92 -10.31 -2.76 -2.56
N SER A 93 -9.36 -3.66 -2.29
CA SER A 93 -8.07 -3.30 -1.68
C SER A 93 -7.06 -2.74 -2.69
N SER A 94 -7.41 -2.66 -3.96
CA SER A 94 -6.60 -2.04 -5.02
C SER A 94 -7.48 -1.21 -5.94
N ILE A 95 -6.83 -0.45 -6.83
CA ILE A 95 -7.52 0.38 -7.82
C ILE A 95 -8.43 -0.46 -8.71
N VAL A 96 -9.66 0.00 -8.90
CA VAL A 96 -10.62 -0.56 -9.86
C VAL A 96 -11.41 0.56 -10.49
N ALA A 97 -11.72 0.43 -11.78
CA ALA A 97 -12.61 1.34 -12.46
C ALA A 97 -14.07 1.13 -12.01
N SER A 98 -14.89 2.15 -12.14
CA SER A 98 -16.31 2.05 -11.89
C SER A 98 -16.96 1.00 -12.82
N VAL A 99 -17.94 0.30 -12.29
CA VAL A 99 -18.73 -0.68 -13.08
C VAL A 99 -20.22 -0.44 -12.84
N SER A 100 -21.04 -0.74 -13.84
CA SER A 100 -22.50 -0.67 -13.77
C SER A 100 -23.15 -2.04 -13.60
N THR A 101 -22.45 -2.97 -12.94
CA THR A 101 -22.93 -4.34 -12.71
C THR A 101 -23.50 -4.57 -11.31
N SER A 102 -23.57 -3.52 -10.48
CA SER A 102 -24.35 -3.54 -9.26
C SER A 102 -25.84 -3.41 -9.60
N GLU A 103 -26.65 -4.07 -8.81
CA GLU A 103 -28.10 -4.09 -9.03
C GLU A 103 -28.82 -3.71 -7.74
N ILE A 104 -29.88 -2.93 -7.86
CA ILE A 104 -30.79 -2.61 -6.77
C ILE A 104 -32.18 -3.12 -7.10
N THR A 105 -32.86 -3.68 -6.12
CA THR A 105 -34.28 -4.04 -6.18
C THR A 105 -34.93 -3.83 -4.83
N THR A 106 -36.24 -3.66 -4.81
CA THR A 106 -37.01 -3.60 -3.58
C THR A 106 -38.01 -4.74 -3.52
N THR A 107 -38.30 -5.20 -2.31
CA THR A 107 -39.25 -6.32 -2.08
C THR A 107 -40.20 -6.00 -0.94
N ASP A 108 -41.30 -6.74 -0.90
CA ASP A 108 -42.17 -6.80 0.27
C ASP A 108 -41.61 -7.74 1.37
N ALA A 109 -42.34 -7.91 2.46
CA ALA A 109 -41.96 -8.78 3.56
C ALA A 109 -41.92 -10.27 3.16
N ALA A 110 -42.65 -10.69 2.13
CA ALA A 110 -42.66 -12.05 1.59
C ALA A 110 -41.58 -12.26 0.50
N ASN A 111 -40.66 -11.32 0.32
CA ASN A 111 -39.61 -11.30 -0.71
C ASN A 111 -40.15 -11.28 -2.16
N LYS A 112 -41.34 -10.75 -2.37
CA LYS A 112 -41.85 -10.47 -3.70
C LYS A 112 -41.33 -9.11 -4.16
N ASN A 113 -40.85 -9.02 -5.40
CA ASN A 113 -40.37 -7.77 -5.95
C ASN A 113 -41.49 -6.71 -5.95
N VAL A 114 -41.17 -5.54 -5.41
CA VAL A 114 -41.99 -4.33 -5.50
C VAL A 114 -41.54 -3.52 -6.71
N ASP A 115 -40.22 -3.32 -6.83
CA ASP A 115 -39.64 -2.68 -7.99
C ASP A 115 -38.77 -3.65 -8.78
N THR A 116 -38.67 -3.46 -10.08
CA THR A 116 -37.80 -4.24 -10.95
C THR A 116 -36.34 -3.94 -10.65
N VAL A 117 -35.47 -4.90 -10.99
CA VAL A 117 -34.02 -4.70 -10.86
C VAL A 117 -33.56 -3.52 -11.71
N ALA A 118 -32.80 -2.63 -11.10
CA ALA A 118 -32.14 -1.51 -11.77
C ALA A 118 -30.64 -1.58 -11.54
N THR A 119 -29.86 -1.17 -12.54
CA THR A 119 -28.40 -1.11 -12.44
C THR A 119 -27.95 0.13 -11.66
N VAL A 120 -26.89 -0.06 -10.87
CA VAL A 120 -26.23 1.02 -10.12
C VAL A 120 -24.76 1.01 -10.44
N ALA A 121 -24.21 2.17 -10.82
CA ALA A 121 -22.78 2.31 -11.01
C ALA A 121 -22.06 2.39 -9.65
N THR A 122 -20.89 1.76 -9.56
CA THR A 122 -19.96 2.02 -8.46
C THR A 122 -19.03 3.17 -8.81
N ASP A 123 -18.44 3.82 -7.82
CA ASP A 123 -17.38 4.78 -8.03
C ASP A 123 -16.06 4.10 -8.39
N ASP A 124 -15.14 4.85 -9.03
CA ASP A 124 -13.74 4.45 -9.16
C ASP A 124 -13.11 4.31 -7.78
N VAL A 125 -12.34 3.27 -7.60
CA VAL A 125 -11.43 3.13 -6.44
C VAL A 125 -10.04 3.52 -6.90
N VAL A 126 -9.52 4.61 -6.37
CA VAL A 126 -8.22 5.18 -6.71
C VAL A 126 -7.18 4.83 -5.65
N ALA A 127 -5.89 4.86 -6.02
CA ALA A 127 -4.82 4.58 -5.06
C ALA A 127 -4.84 5.60 -3.91
N GLY A 128 -4.65 5.08 -2.71
CA GLY A 128 -4.43 5.90 -1.52
C GLY A 128 -3.07 6.59 -1.54
N SER A 129 -2.82 7.46 -0.56
CA SER A 129 -1.52 8.09 -0.38
C SER A 129 -0.87 7.57 0.91
N LEU A 130 0.36 7.10 0.81
CA LEU A 130 1.16 6.80 2.00
C LEU A 130 1.50 8.09 2.73
N THR A 131 1.46 8.06 4.06
CA THR A 131 1.80 9.22 4.90
C THR A 131 2.94 8.86 5.85
N SER A 132 3.49 9.84 6.56
CA SER A 132 4.60 9.66 7.53
C SER A 132 5.78 8.89 6.94
N MET A 133 6.09 9.17 5.67
CA MET A 133 7.17 8.51 4.95
C MET A 133 8.54 8.92 5.47
N SER A 134 9.41 7.93 5.71
CA SER A 134 10.81 8.18 5.99
C SER A 134 11.71 7.08 5.42
N PHE A 135 12.93 7.44 5.07
CA PHE A 135 13.99 6.55 4.66
C PHE A 135 15.28 6.92 5.37
N SER A 136 15.94 5.96 5.97
CA SER A 136 17.31 6.10 6.45
C SER A 136 18.20 5.06 5.79
N SER A 137 19.35 5.49 5.28
CA SER A 137 20.37 4.56 4.78
C SER A 137 21.16 3.96 5.95
N ALA A 138 22.03 3.01 5.64
CA ALA A 138 22.97 2.40 6.58
C ALA A 138 23.63 3.43 7.53
N ALA A 139 24.04 2.98 8.69
CA ALA A 139 24.48 3.75 9.86
C ALA A 139 25.41 4.96 9.62
N ALA A 140 26.09 5.02 8.48
CA ALA A 140 26.76 6.22 7.98
C ALA A 140 26.33 6.43 6.52
N ALA A 141 25.84 7.62 6.19
CA ALA A 141 25.54 8.01 4.81
C ALA A 141 26.85 8.24 4.02
N THR A 142 27.69 7.20 3.99
CA THR A 142 29.05 7.19 3.42
C THR A 142 29.07 6.35 2.16
N ALA A 143 29.79 6.80 1.15
CA ALA A 143 29.90 6.14 -0.14
C ALA A 143 30.42 4.68 -0.02
N GLY A 144 29.74 3.75 -0.70
CA GLY A 144 30.11 2.34 -0.77
C GLY A 144 29.98 1.55 0.52
N VAL A 145 29.44 2.11 1.59
CA VAL A 145 29.19 1.40 2.86
C VAL A 145 27.87 0.64 2.79
N SER A 146 27.89 -0.63 3.22
CA SER A 146 26.69 -1.45 3.39
C SER A 146 26.25 -1.46 4.84
N GLY A 147 24.95 -1.57 5.07
CA GLY A 147 24.42 -1.69 6.42
C GLY A 147 22.91 -1.75 6.45
N LEU A 148 22.36 -1.60 7.65
CA LEU A 148 20.92 -1.65 7.87
C LEU A 148 20.25 -0.34 7.47
N ALA A 149 19.35 -0.41 6.50
CA ALA A 149 18.47 0.71 6.16
C ALA A 149 17.08 0.52 6.75
N THR A 150 16.35 1.61 6.95
CA THR A 150 14.97 1.57 7.46
C THR A 150 14.05 2.36 6.54
N VAL A 151 12.88 1.80 6.25
CA VAL A 151 11.78 2.46 5.57
C VAL A 151 10.58 2.48 6.52
N ALA A 152 9.94 3.62 6.67
CA ALA A 152 8.70 3.74 7.43
C ALA A 152 7.64 4.50 6.63
N PHE A 153 6.37 4.13 6.84
CA PHE A 153 5.20 4.74 6.22
C PHE A 153 3.93 4.37 6.98
N THR A 154 2.86 5.11 6.72
CA THR A 154 1.50 4.77 7.16
C THR A 154 0.63 4.50 5.93
N THR A 155 -0.05 3.37 5.90
CA THR A 155 -0.94 2.97 4.81
C THR A 155 -2.24 3.77 4.81
N ALA A 156 -2.77 4.13 3.66
CA ALA A 156 -4.14 4.63 3.53
C ALA A 156 -5.13 3.47 3.40
N GLY A 157 -4.79 2.47 2.61
CA GLY A 157 -5.56 1.26 2.40
C GLY A 157 -5.01 0.03 3.14
N GLN A 158 -5.78 -1.05 3.17
CA GLN A 158 -5.31 -2.34 3.66
C GLN A 158 -4.68 -3.13 2.52
N VAL A 159 -3.50 -3.70 2.75
CA VAL A 159 -2.85 -4.62 1.80
C VAL A 159 -2.95 -6.05 2.34
N SER A 160 -3.57 -6.93 1.57
CA SER A 160 -3.76 -8.33 1.96
C SER A 160 -2.44 -9.12 1.93
N VAL A 161 -2.42 -10.26 2.57
CA VAL A 161 -1.31 -11.22 2.45
C VAL A 161 -1.09 -11.61 0.99
N GLY A 162 0.15 -11.74 0.57
CA GLY A 162 0.55 -11.88 -0.84
C GLY A 162 0.69 -10.55 -1.57
N GLY A 163 0.21 -9.45 -0.99
CA GLY A 163 0.43 -8.10 -1.54
C GLY A 163 1.87 -7.66 -1.37
N LYS A 164 2.21 -6.53 -1.97
CA LYS A 164 3.60 -6.09 -2.12
C LYS A 164 3.81 -4.69 -1.54
N VAL A 165 5.03 -4.47 -1.06
CA VAL A 165 5.60 -3.13 -0.86
C VAL A 165 6.75 -3.00 -1.85
N VAL A 166 6.67 -2.00 -2.71
CA VAL A 166 7.66 -1.75 -3.76
C VAL A 166 8.42 -0.48 -3.42
N VAL A 167 9.73 -0.61 -3.25
CA VAL A 167 10.64 0.51 -2.96
C VAL A 167 11.48 0.76 -4.19
N THR A 168 11.33 1.95 -4.78
CA THR A 168 12.13 2.39 -5.93
C THR A 168 13.17 3.39 -5.49
N PHE A 169 14.43 2.96 -5.51
CA PHE A 169 15.57 3.82 -5.21
C PHE A 169 15.81 4.86 -6.31
N PRO A 170 16.45 6.02 -5.98
CA PRO A 170 16.69 7.06 -6.97
C PRO A 170 17.54 6.56 -8.14
N ALA A 171 17.21 7.05 -9.34
CA ALA A 171 18.11 6.95 -10.48
C ALA A 171 19.21 7.99 -10.32
N HIS A 172 20.44 7.54 -10.36
CA HIS A 172 21.58 8.41 -10.59
C HIS A 172 22.02 8.28 -12.05
N SER A 173 22.84 9.20 -12.54
CA SER A 173 23.34 9.12 -13.92
C SER A 173 24.08 7.78 -14.16
N SER A 174 24.23 7.38 -15.40
CA SER A 174 24.91 6.11 -15.76
C SER A 174 26.32 5.98 -15.17
N GLU A 175 26.93 7.09 -14.79
CA GLU A 175 28.26 7.15 -14.17
C GLU A 175 28.22 7.11 -12.63
N LEU A 176 27.04 7.29 -12.02
CA LEU A 176 26.88 7.29 -10.56
C LEU A 176 26.08 6.05 -10.14
N PRO A 177 26.67 5.20 -9.29
CA PRO A 177 26.00 4.01 -8.80
C PRO A 177 24.81 4.39 -7.91
N THR A 178 23.74 3.62 -8.01
CA THR A 178 22.57 3.73 -7.14
C THR A 178 22.75 2.95 -5.83
N PHE A 179 21.76 3.02 -4.95
CA PHE A 179 21.63 2.07 -3.86
C PHE A 179 21.49 0.64 -4.44
N GLY A 180 22.01 -0.33 -3.74
CA GLY A 180 21.97 -1.71 -4.21
C GLY A 180 22.36 -2.73 -3.17
N PHE A 181 22.51 -3.95 -3.60
CA PHE A 181 22.98 -5.07 -2.82
C PHE A 181 24.29 -5.61 -3.44
N LYS A 182 24.79 -6.70 -2.91
CA LYS A 182 26.05 -7.29 -3.35
C LYS A 182 25.98 -7.75 -4.81
N SER A 183 24.83 -8.31 -5.23
CA SER A 183 24.56 -8.73 -6.60
C SER A 183 23.09 -8.51 -6.97
N ASP A 184 22.80 -8.36 -8.27
CA ASP A 184 21.42 -8.43 -8.77
C ASP A 184 20.88 -9.85 -8.57
N GLY A 185 19.58 -9.93 -8.25
CA GLY A 185 18.94 -11.19 -7.90
C GLY A 185 19.07 -11.59 -6.44
N ASP A 186 19.74 -10.78 -5.61
CA ASP A 186 19.79 -11.01 -4.18
C ASP A 186 18.38 -11.03 -3.56
N THR A 187 18.23 -11.88 -2.55
CA THR A 187 17.07 -11.91 -1.66
C THR A 187 17.42 -11.20 -0.36
N PRO A 188 17.26 -9.88 -0.29
CA PRO A 188 17.65 -9.12 0.90
C PRO A 188 16.81 -9.55 2.10
N ALA A 189 17.47 -9.69 3.25
CA ALA A 189 16.77 -9.94 4.50
C ALA A 189 16.01 -8.68 4.91
N VAL A 190 14.69 -8.82 5.02
CA VAL A 190 13.78 -7.74 5.40
C VAL A 190 13.03 -8.14 6.66
N LEU A 191 12.95 -7.21 7.61
CA LEU A 191 12.25 -7.44 8.87
C LEU A 191 11.35 -6.25 9.18
N PHE A 192 10.03 -6.48 9.25
CA PHE A 192 9.12 -5.48 9.81
C PHE A 192 9.43 -5.28 11.30
N THR A 193 9.53 -4.04 11.73
CA THR A 193 9.78 -3.62 13.11
C THR A 193 8.56 -2.95 13.74
N THR A 194 7.67 -2.39 12.91
CA THR A 194 6.43 -1.76 13.33
C THR A 194 5.28 -2.28 12.46
N PRO A 195 4.11 -2.57 13.05
CA PRO A 195 3.82 -2.54 14.48
C PRO A 195 4.64 -3.56 15.29
N SER A 196 4.80 -3.34 16.59
CA SER A 196 5.61 -4.21 17.46
C SER A 196 4.82 -5.34 18.12
N ASP A 197 3.51 -5.35 17.93
CA ASP A 197 2.57 -6.33 18.47
C ASP A 197 2.43 -7.58 17.57
N GLY A 198 1.50 -8.46 17.93
CA GLY A 198 1.20 -9.69 17.17
C GLY A 198 0.62 -9.46 15.77
N THR A 199 0.33 -8.21 15.37
CA THR A 199 -0.15 -7.88 14.03
C THR A 199 0.96 -7.56 13.04
N LYS A 200 2.22 -7.65 13.46
CA LYS A 200 3.40 -7.38 12.64
C LYS A 200 3.42 -8.26 11.39
N PRO A 201 3.49 -7.67 10.18
CA PRO A 201 3.60 -8.43 8.96
C PRO A 201 4.95 -9.17 8.86
N THR A 202 4.98 -10.23 8.06
CA THR A 202 6.21 -10.85 7.57
C THR A 202 6.30 -10.67 6.07
N ALA A 203 7.50 -10.62 5.52
CA ALA A 203 7.69 -10.49 4.08
C ALA A 203 8.99 -11.15 3.63
N THR A 204 9.03 -11.52 2.34
CA THR A 204 10.25 -11.88 1.63
C THR A 204 10.64 -10.73 0.70
N GLY A 205 11.93 -10.39 0.67
CA GLY A 205 12.48 -9.37 -0.21
C GLY A 205 13.02 -9.97 -1.50
N ALA A 206 12.88 -9.24 -2.61
CA ALA A 206 13.52 -9.54 -3.88
C ALA A 206 14.05 -8.26 -4.51
N PHE A 207 15.27 -8.33 -5.07
CA PHE A 207 15.91 -7.23 -5.79
C PHE A 207 16.35 -7.74 -7.17
N PRO A 208 15.39 -7.85 -8.12
CA PRO A 208 15.62 -8.59 -9.36
C PRO A 208 16.64 -7.94 -10.29
N ALA A 209 16.62 -6.66 -10.42
CA ALA A 209 17.61 -5.86 -11.19
C ALA A 209 17.35 -4.36 -11.00
N GLY A 210 18.36 -3.56 -11.23
CA GLY A 210 18.25 -2.12 -11.25
C GLY A 210 18.11 -1.52 -9.85
N ARG A 211 16.98 -0.93 -9.52
CA ARG A 211 16.80 -0.10 -8.31
C ARG A 211 15.46 -0.33 -7.61
N VAL A 212 14.84 -1.46 -7.87
CA VAL A 212 13.51 -1.79 -7.31
C VAL A 212 13.64 -2.94 -6.34
N LEU A 213 13.31 -2.69 -5.07
CA LEU A 213 13.14 -3.70 -4.06
C LEU A 213 11.65 -4.02 -3.93
N THR A 214 11.29 -5.26 -4.11
CA THR A 214 9.92 -5.75 -3.92
C THR A 214 9.86 -6.63 -2.68
N LEU A 215 9.02 -6.27 -1.74
CA LEU A 215 8.68 -7.09 -0.59
C LEU A 215 7.32 -7.73 -0.80
N THR A 216 7.24 -9.04 -0.75
CA THR A 216 5.95 -9.76 -0.79
C THR A 216 5.57 -10.14 0.63
N THR A 217 4.39 -9.70 1.08
CA THR A 217 3.88 -10.04 2.42
C THR A 217 3.55 -11.52 2.49
N THR A 218 3.94 -12.14 3.60
CA THR A 218 3.79 -13.58 3.86
C THR A 218 3.12 -13.83 5.22
N GLY A 219 2.87 -15.08 5.57
CA GLY A 219 2.25 -15.43 6.86
C GLY A 219 0.76 -15.10 6.90
N SER A 220 0.25 -14.70 8.07
CA SER A 220 -1.18 -14.43 8.31
C SER A 220 -1.51 -12.94 8.46
N ASN A 221 -0.50 -12.11 8.72
CA ASN A 221 -0.70 -10.70 9.00
C ASN A 221 -0.58 -9.84 7.73
N LYS A 222 -1.54 -8.96 7.56
CA LYS A 222 -1.67 -8.00 6.46
C LYS A 222 -1.17 -6.62 6.90
N LEU A 223 -0.90 -5.72 5.94
CA LEU A 223 -0.72 -4.31 6.27
C LEU A 223 -2.10 -3.71 6.53
N LEU A 224 -2.32 -3.24 7.75
CA LEU A 224 -3.62 -2.71 8.16
C LEU A 224 -3.79 -1.26 7.69
N GLN A 225 -5.03 -0.88 7.39
CA GLN A 225 -5.42 0.48 7.02
C GLN A 225 -5.10 1.48 8.14
N GLY A 226 -4.47 2.60 7.80
CA GLY A 226 -4.19 3.69 8.73
C GLY A 226 -3.15 3.35 9.80
N VAL A 227 -2.43 2.24 9.64
CA VAL A 227 -1.42 1.78 10.61
C VAL A 227 -0.03 2.15 10.13
N ALA A 228 0.80 2.61 11.05
CA ALA A 228 2.21 2.85 10.79
C ALA A 228 2.95 1.52 10.64
N HIS A 229 3.73 1.40 9.58
CA HIS A 229 4.61 0.28 9.31
C HIS A 229 6.05 0.77 9.18
N ALA A 230 6.98 -0.01 9.72
CA ALA A 230 8.40 0.19 9.47
C ALA A 230 9.07 -1.16 9.26
N PHE A 231 10.03 -1.20 8.37
CA PHE A 231 10.85 -2.38 8.16
C PHE A 231 12.31 -2.01 7.94
N THR A 232 13.18 -2.93 8.28
CA THR A 232 14.61 -2.83 8.03
C THR A 232 15.00 -3.68 6.83
N ILE A 233 16.03 -3.22 6.12
CA ILE A 233 16.63 -3.88 4.97
C ILE A 233 18.10 -4.12 5.33
N ALA A 234 18.50 -5.37 5.45
CA ALA A 234 19.89 -5.71 5.74
C ALA A 234 20.77 -5.56 4.50
N ASP A 235 22.03 -5.22 4.74
CA ASP A 235 23.09 -5.15 3.73
C ASP A 235 22.82 -4.23 2.54
N LEU A 236 21.91 -3.24 2.70
CA LEU A 236 21.74 -2.22 1.68
C LEU A 236 23.04 -1.40 1.57
N ARG A 237 23.62 -1.38 0.37
CA ARG A 237 24.83 -0.64 0.07
C ARG A 237 24.48 0.74 -0.45
N ASN A 238 25.08 1.76 0.14
CA ASN A 238 25.03 3.11 -0.36
C ASN A 238 25.70 3.21 -1.75
N PRO A 239 25.35 4.21 -2.58
CA PRO A 239 26.08 4.55 -3.79
C PRO A 239 27.60 4.59 -3.52
N SER A 240 28.39 4.07 -4.45
CA SER A 240 29.87 3.96 -4.29
C SER A 240 30.60 5.26 -4.46
N SER A 241 29.91 6.36 -4.75
CA SER A 241 30.46 7.72 -4.82
C SER A 241 29.53 8.71 -4.10
N VAL A 242 30.02 9.93 -3.94
CA VAL A 242 29.22 11.04 -3.38
C VAL A 242 28.04 11.33 -4.29
N VAL A 243 26.85 11.35 -3.71
CA VAL A 243 25.64 11.78 -4.41
C VAL A 243 24.82 12.71 -3.53
N ALA A 244 24.20 13.71 -4.13
CA ALA A 244 23.27 14.60 -3.45
C ALA A 244 22.06 13.80 -2.92
N ALA A 245 21.37 14.37 -1.95
CA ALA A 245 20.06 13.86 -1.53
C ALA A 245 19.14 13.78 -2.75
N ALA A 246 18.38 12.71 -2.82
CA ALA A 246 17.42 12.41 -3.89
C ALA A 246 16.13 11.88 -3.26
N THR A 247 15.26 11.23 -4.01
CA THR A 247 14.03 10.67 -3.49
C THR A 247 13.94 9.16 -3.70
N VAL A 248 13.51 8.46 -2.69
CA VAL A 248 13.04 7.07 -2.76
C VAL A 248 11.52 7.08 -2.83
N ALA A 249 10.94 6.31 -3.72
CA ALA A 249 9.49 6.14 -3.83
C ALA A 249 9.07 4.81 -3.22
N VAL A 250 7.93 4.81 -2.55
CA VAL A 250 7.31 3.59 -2.01
C VAL A 250 5.87 3.53 -2.47
N GLU A 251 5.44 2.37 -2.88
CA GLU A 251 4.04 2.05 -3.17
C GLU A 251 3.65 0.72 -2.56
N THR A 252 2.38 0.52 -2.32
CA THR A 252 1.82 -0.78 -1.96
C THR A 252 0.95 -1.30 -3.08
N GLN A 253 0.97 -2.62 -3.26
CA GLN A 253 0.24 -3.31 -4.32
C GLN A 253 -0.48 -4.53 -3.75
N ASP A 254 -1.54 -4.96 -4.40
CA ASP A 254 -2.16 -6.26 -4.14
C ASP A 254 -1.31 -7.43 -4.69
N ALA A 255 -1.77 -8.67 -4.49
CA ALA A 255 -1.09 -9.86 -4.99
C ALA A 255 -0.97 -9.90 -6.53
N ALA A 256 -1.89 -9.24 -7.24
CA ALA A 256 -1.89 -9.11 -8.70
C ALA A 256 -1.04 -7.92 -9.20
N SER A 257 -0.30 -7.26 -8.30
CA SER A 257 0.51 -6.06 -8.61
C SER A 257 -0.29 -4.83 -9.02
N LYS A 258 -1.54 -4.72 -8.58
CA LYS A 258 -2.35 -3.51 -8.73
C LYS A 258 -2.11 -2.57 -7.56
N ALA A 259 -2.02 -1.28 -7.82
CA ALA A 259 -1.75 -0.28 -6.78
C ALA A 259 -2.85 -0.27 -5.70
N CYS A 260 -2.41 -0.19 -4.45
CA CYS A 260 -3.26 0.06 -3.29
C CYS A 260 -3.01 1.49 -2.80
N ASP A 261 -1.76 1.83 -2.50
CA ASP A 261 -1.35 3.16 -2.08
C ASP A 261 -0.08 3.60 -2.81
N GLY A 262 0.06 4.88 -3.06
CA GLY A 262 1.24 5.48 -3.67
C GLY A 262 1.24 5.49 -5.20
N PRO A 263 2.40 5.74 -5.83
CA PRO A 263 3.72 5.93 -5.21
C PRO A 263 3.83 7.25 -4.44
N THR A 264 4.42 7.18 -3.26
CA THR A 264 4.73 8.35 -2.45
C THR A 264 6.25 8.42 -2.23
N SER A 265 6.84 9.60 -2.30
CA SER A 265 8.28 9.79 -2.23
C SER A 265 8.72 10.44 -0.93
N THR A 266 9.92 10.05 -0.46
CA THR A 266 10.62 10.71 0.67
C THR A 266 12.09 10.90 0.32
N ALA A 267 12.74 11.86 0.99
CA ALA A 267 14.15 12.17 0.72
C ALA A 267 15.09 11.05 1.18
N THR A 268 16.13 10.78 0.41
CA THR A 268 17.30 10.04 0.86
C THR A 268 18.31 10.99 1.51
N PRO A 269 19.16 10.52 2.44
CA PRO A 269 20.28 11.31 2.90
C PRO A 269 21.26 11.58 1.74
N GLN A 270 22.00 12.66 1.83
CA GLN A 270 23.19 12.88 1.00
C GLN A 270 24.24 11.82 1.35
N ILE A 271 24.85 11.23 0.34
CA ILE A 271 25.97 10.30 0.54
C ILE A 271 27.28 11.08 0.47
N ALA A 272 28.02 11.04 1.56
CA ALA A 272 29.28 11.77 1.72
C ALA A 272 30.51 10.89 1.46
N VAL A 273 31.66 11.52 1.33
CA VAL A 273 32.95 10.81 1.25
C VAL A 273 33.25 10.09 2.55
N GLY A 274 33.84 8.90 2.46
CA GLY A 274 34.44 8.22 3.59
C GLY A 274 35.85 8.72 3.86
N THR A 275 36.33 8.53 5.07
CA THR A 275 37.71 8.84 5.43
C THR A 275 38.60 7.63 5.23
N ILE A 276 39.69 7.77 4.51
CA ILE A 276 40.70 6.70 4.41
C ILE A 276 41.25 6.42 5.82
N GLY A 277 41.02 5.20 6.26
CA GLY A 277 41.38 4.72 7.60
C GLY A 277 42.67 3.91 7.64
N GLY A 278 42.88 3.29 8.78
CA GLY A 278 44.05 2.46 9.05
C GLY A 278 45.35 3.24 9.15
N THR A 279 46.44 2.55 9.34
CA THR A 279 47.79 3.13 9.27
C THR A 279 48.10 3.45 7.81
N LYS A 280 48.28 4.72 7.53
CA LYS A 280 48.66 5.19 6.20
C LYS A 280 50.17 5.22 6.11
N SER A 281 50.76 4.51 5.20
CA SER A 281 52.20 4.52 5.02
C SER A 281 52.59 4.46 3.55
N PHE A 282 53.67 5.10 3.24
CA PHE A 282 54.35 5.03 1.95
C PHE A 282 55.81 4.71 2.26
N VAL A 283 56.21 3.44 2.12
CA VAL A 283 57.52 2.96 2.54
C VAL A 283 58.30 2.43 1.34
N GLY A 284 59.49 2.94 1.12
CA GLY A 284 60.41 2.44 0.11
C GLY A 284 61.21 1.25 0.60
N THR A 285 61.41 0.29 -0.27
CA THR A 285 62.34 -0.84 0.03
C THR A 285 63.80 -0.41 0.00
N VAL A 286 64.12 0.67 -0.68
CA VAL A 286 65.43 1.29 -0.75
C VAL A 286 65.38 2.70 -0.20
N LYS A 287 66.21 3.02 0.78
CA LYS A 287 66.25 4.31 1.46
C LYS A 287 67.50 5.15 1.08
N THR A 288 68.23 4.73 0.04
CA THR A 288 69.45 5.41 -0.43
C THR A 288 69.07 6.51 -1.43
N PRO A 289 69.61 7.73 -1.27
CA PRO A 289 69.33 8.83 -2.20
C PRO A 289 69.66 8.48 -3.66
N GLY A 290 68.74 8.85 -4.60
CA GLY A 290 68.93 8.62 -6.04
C GLY A 290 68.76 7.19 -6.56
N VAL A 291 68.44 6.24 -5.69
CA VAL A 291 68.28 4.82 -6.08
C VAL A 291 66.78 4.55 -6.34
N LYS A 292 66.49 3.90 -7.50
CA LYS A 292 65.16 3.41 -7.82
C LYS A 292 64.82 2.18 -6.96
N GLY A 293 63.66 2.12 -6.39
CA GLY A 293 63.18 0.98 -5.61
C GLY A 293 61.65 0.88 -5.59
N ASN A 294 61.16 -0.24 -5.10
CA ASN A 294 59.73 -0.42 -4.92
C ASN A 294 59.26 0.33 -3.67
N HIS A 295 58.06 0.87 -3.73
CA HIS A 295 57.42 1.49 -2.61
C HIS A 295 56.10 0.80 -2.29
N LEU A 296 55.85 0.59 -1.00
CA LEU A 296 54.60 0.03 -0.50
C LEU A 296 53.71 1.18 0.01
N LEU A 297 52.53 1.30 -0.59
CA LEU A 297 51.47 2.15 -0.10
C LEU A 297 50.45 1.30 0.67
N SER A 298 50.21 1.66 1.93
CA SER A 298 49.23 0.97 2.79
C SER A 298 48.15 1.96 3.26
N PHE A 299 46.91 1.58 3.18
CA PHE A 299 45.77 2.29 3.70
C PHE A 299 44.56 1.37 3.80
N SER A 300 43.48 1.79 4.49
CA SER A 300 42.20 1.10 4.54
C SER A 300 41.08 1.99 4.00
N THR A 301 40.19 1.44 3.21
CA THR A 301 38.98 2.15 2.76
C THR A 301 37.83 1.89 3.71
N VAL A 302 36.98 2.90 3.92
CA VAL A 302 35.75 2.73 4.72
C VAL A 302 34.65 2.08 3.89
N GLY A 303 34.51 2.50 2.63
CA GLY A 303 33.55 1.97 1.69
C GLY A 303 34.20 1.13 0.59
N GLN A 304 33.39 0.39 -0.13
CA GLN A 304 33.85 -0.41 -1.26
C GLN A 304 34.22 0.48 -2.45
N VAL A 305 35.42 0.32 -2.98
CA VAL A 305 35.83 0.92 -4.24
C VAL A 305 35.40 0.00 -5.40
N PRO A 306 34.64 0.49 -6.39
CA PRO A 306 34.22 -0.33 -7.52
C PRO A 306 35.40 -0.94 -8.28
N LYS A 307 35.26 -2.18 -8.74
CA LYS A 307 36.28 -2.88 -9.51
C LYS A 307 36.53 -2.23 -10.87
N ALA A 308 35.47 -1.74 -11.51
CA ALA A 308 35.54 -1.02 -12.80
C ALA A 308 35.42 0.49 -12.52
N GLY A 309 36.40 1.27 -12.95
CA GLY A 309 36.40 2.74 -12.82
C GLY A 309 36.68 3.31 -11.43
N GLY A 310 36.97 2.47 -10.42
CA GLY A 310 37.42 2.95 -9.11
C GLY A 310 38.85 3.50 -9.20
N LYS A 311 39.07 4.74 -8.70
CA LYS A 311 40.37 5.43 -8.65
C LYS A 311 40.83 5.62 -7.24
#